data_8c883968cca48438c3fdc7fa284b6d38
#
_entry.id   8c883968cca48438c3fdc7fa284b6d38
#
_cell.length_a   1.000
_cell.length_b   1.000
_cell.length_c   1.000
_cell.angle_alpha   90.00
_cell.angle_beta   90.00
_cell.angle_gamma   90.00
#
_symmetry.space_group_name_H-M   'P 1'
#
loop_
_entity.id
_entity.type
_entity.pdbx_description
1 polymer ?
#
loop_
_entity_poly.entity_id
_entity_poly.type
_entity_poly.pdbx_seq_one_letter_code
_entity_poly.pdbx_strand_id
1 'polypeptide(L)'
;NAYLQGVMKKSFSPLYTLRLSAKAGYDDIYYTSSWGDSQYGQTELQLNSSHVFSIRSWWKVSFAADIQWDRLASTNYSASRTTAISALSTSFNLRRLSLNAAAEYSGYFDKGQASRHAISPSMDFRVRTIESLDIVGFARRAYRVPMFNELYYVGYGNPDLKPEDAWLTDLGVDFHKAVSRTWNLKAKIDGFCNILSNKIT
;
A
#
# COMPACT_ATOMS: atom_id res chain seq x y z
N ASN A 1 1.34 -3.66 24.41
CA ASN A 1 0.71 -3.09 23.22
C ASN A 1 -0.75 -2.77 23.52
N ALA A 2 -1.24 -1.61 23.12
CA ALA A 2 -2.64 -1.22 23.24
C ALA A 2 -3.06 -0.47 21.96
N TYR A 3 -4.28 -0.70 21.50
CA TYR A 3 -4.84 0.09 20.42
C TYR A 3 -6.35 0.26 20.56
N LEU A 4 -6.85 1.33 19.98
CA LEU A 4 -8.27 1.60 19.80
C LEU A 4 -8.52 1.89 18.31
N GLN A 5 -9.56 1.26 17.76
CA GLN A 5 -9.95 1.46 16.37
C GLN A 5 -11.45 1.62 16.23
N GLY A 6 -11.88 2.61 15.47
CA GLY A 6 -13.27 2.82 15.09
C GLY A 6 -13.40 2.77 13.56
N VAL A 7 -14.44 2.11 13.06
CA VAL A 7 -14.78 2.06 11.63
C VAL A 7 -16.25 2.36 11.44
N MET A 8 -16.56 3.29 10.56
CA MET A 8 -17.89 3.61 10.09
C MET A 8 -17.99 3.38 8.58
N LYS A 9 -19.01 2.66 8.14
CA LYS A 9 -19.34 2.51 6.71
C LYS A 9 -20.80 2.87 6.52
N LYS A 10 -21.07 3.77 5.55
CA LYS A 10 -22.43 4.19 5.23
C LYS A 10 -22.60 4.28 3.72
N SER A 11 -23.62 3.61 3.21
CA SER A 11 -24.11 3.78 1.84
C SER A 11 -25.22 4.81 1.86
N PHE A 12 -24.99 5.97 1.25
CA PHE A 12 -25.96 7.05 1.17
C PHE A 12 -26.96 6.83 0.03
N SER A 13 -26.50 6.11 -1.00
CA SER A 13 -27.31 5.69 -2.14
C SER A 13 -26.68 4.44 -2.79
N PRO A 14 -27.34 3.81 -3.76
CA PRO A 14 -26.71 2.75 -4.57
C PRO A 14 -25.46 3.22 -5.32
N LEU A 15 -25.33 4.53 -5.51
CA LEU A 15 -24.22 5.15 -6.26
C LEU A 15 -23.05 5.58 -5.36
N TYR A 16 -23.27 5.79 -4.05
CA TYR A 16 -22.23 6.35 -3.18
C TYR A 16 -22.15 5.67 -1.83
N THR A 17 -20.93 5.21 -1.49
CA THR A 17 -20.58 4.65 -0.18
C THR A 17 -19.38 5.39 0.40
N LEU A 18 -19.50 5.77 1.68
CA LEU A 18 -18.43 6.35 2.50
C LEU A 18 -17.96 5.32 3.53
N ARG A 19 -16.65 5.23 3.71
CA ARG A 19 -16.01 4.56 4.84
C ARG A 19 -15.06 5.53 5.52
N LEU A 20 -15.19 5.64 6.84
CA LEU A 20 -14.24 6.36 7.69
C LEU A 20 -13.65 5.38 8.69
N SER A 21 -12.38 5.54 9.00
CA SER A 21 -11.75 4.81 10.11
C SER A 21 -10.74 5.69 10.83
N ALA A 22 -10.65 5.48 12.14
CA ALA A 22 -9.67 6.11 13.00
C ALA A 22 -9.00 5.02 13.84
N LYS A 23 -7.69 5.12 14.02
CA LYS A 23 -6.90 4.22 14.87
C LYS A 23 -5.96 5.06 15.73
N ALA A 24 -5.83 4.68 16.99
CA ALA A 24 -4.78 5.14 17.90
C ALA A 24 -4.12 3.90 18.49
N GLY A 25 -2.79 3.83 18.43
CA GLY A 25 -2.01 2.71 18.92
C GLY A 25 -0.83 3.17 19.74
N TYR A 26 -0.46 2.36 20.74
CA TYR A 26 0.77 2.52 21.50
C TYR A 26 1.43 1.16 21.70
N ASP A 27 2.69 1.08 21.33
CA ASP A 27 3.54 -0.09 21.51
C ASP A 27 4.75 0.29 22.36
N ASP A 28 5.06 -0.51 23.37
CA ASP A 28 6.25 -0.37 24.20
C ASP A 28 7.03 -1.68 24.15
N ILE A 29 8.31 -1.59 23.79
CA ILE A 29 9.22 -2.73 23.65
C ILE A 29 10.44 -2.42 24.49
N TYR A 30 10.69 -3.27 25.46
CA TYR A 30 11.92 -3.30 26.25
C TYR A 30 12.80 -4.45 25.78
N TYR A 31 14.04 -4.13 25.43
CA TYR A 31 15.02 -5.06 24.93
C TYR A 31 16.26 -5.03 25.82
N THR A 32 16.63 -6.20 26.36
CA THR A 32 17.85 -6.39 27.18
C THR A 32 18.88 -7.17 26.40
N SER A 33 20.10 -6.66 26.33
CA SER A 33 21.22 -7.31 25.68
C SER A 33 22.52 -7.18 26.49
N SER A 34 23.54 -7.97 26.13
CA SER A 34 24.90 -7.84 26.69
C SER A 34 25.55 -6.48 26.38
N TRP A 35 25.01 -5.71 25.42
CA TRP A 35 25.49 -4.39 24.99
C TRP A 35 24.75 -3.21 25.64
N GLY A 36 23.78 -3.52 26.50
CA GLY A 36 22.93 -2.55 27.20
C GLY A 36 21.46 -2.77 26.92
N ASP A 37 20.63 -2.11 27.72
CA ASP A 37 19.19 -2.14 27.63
C ASP A 37 18.68 -1.02 26.74
N SER A 38 17.64 -1.28 25.98
CA SER A 38 16.98 -0.30 25.11
C SER A 38 15.47 -0.38 25.26
N GLN A 39 14.82 0.76 25.36
CA GLN A 39 13.37 0.88 25.37
C GLN A 39 12.91 1.66 24.14
N TYR A 40 11.83 1.19 23.53
CA TYR A 40 11.21 1.80 22.36
C TYR A 40 9.72 1.96 22.61
N GLY A 41 9.26 3.20 22.68
CA GLY A 41 7.84 3.54 22.73
C GLY A 41 7.40 4.08 21.36
N GLN A 42 6.43 3.45 20.73
CA GLN A 42 5.86 3.90 19.46
C GLN A 42 4.40 4.32 19.66
N THR A 43 4.06 5.50 19.20
CA THR A 43 2.68 6.00 19.12
C THR A 43 2.29 6.15 17.66
N GLU A 44 1.11 5.66 17.31
CA GLU A 44 0.51 5.77 15.98
C GLU A 44 -0.89 6.37 16.08
N LEU A 45 -1.17 7.40 15.28
CA LEU A 45 -2.50 7.96 15.08
C LEU A 45 -2.81 7.93 13.59
N GLN A 46 -3.96 7.38 13.20
CA GLN A 46 -4.34 7.24 11.80
C GLN A 46 -5.81 7.60 11.60
N LEU A 47 -6.07 8.38 10.55
CA LEU A 47 -7.40 8.71 10.04
C LEU A 47 -7.46 8.36 8.57
N ASN A 48 -8.50 7.63 8.17
CA ASN A 48 -8.74 7.27 6.78
C ASN A 48 -10.14 7.65 6.34
N SER A 49 -10.27 8.11 5.11
CA SER A 49 -11.55 8.24 4.43
C SER A 49 -11.51 7.57 3.07
N SER A 50 -12.59 6.89 2.70
CA SER A 50 -12.72 6.25 1.38
C SER A 50 -14.12 6.49 0.83
N HIS A 51 -14.16 6.98 -0.39
CA HIS A 51 -15.35 7.36 -1.12
C HIS A 51 -15.45 6.48 -2.36
N VAL A 52 -16.53 5.72 -2.50
CA VAL A 52 -16.75 4.84 -3.65
C VAL A 52 -18.00 5.31 -4.39
N PHE A 53 -17.83 5.63 -5.66
CA PHE A 53 -18.87 6.05 -6.59
C PHE A 53 -19.11 4.92 -7.61
N SER A 54 -20.28 4.30 -7.57
CA SER A 54 -20.72 3.27 -8.52
C SER A 54 -21.44 3.96 -9.69
N ILE A 55 -20.69 4.40 -10.70
CA ILE A 55 -21.23 5.17 -11.84
C ILE A 55 -22.14 4.29 -12.69
N ARG A 56 -21.74 3.02 -12.88
CA ARG A 56 -22.49 1.97 -13.56
C ARG A 56 -22.21 0.65 -12.86
N SER A 57 -22.96 -0.40 -13.15
CA SER A 57 -22.69 -1.75 -12.63
C SER A 57 -21.30 -2.28 -13.00
N TRP A 58 -20.75 -1.81 -14.11
CA TRP A 58 -19.44 -2.17 -14.64
C TRP A 58 -18.34 -1.11 -14.44
N TRP A 59 -18.68 0.07 -13.89
CA TRP A 59 -17.72 1.17 -13.69
C TRP A 59 -17.85 1.80 -12.31
N LYS A 60 -16.73 1.81 -11.59
CA LYS A 60 -16.60 2.45 -10.27
C LYS A 60 -15.43 3.42 -10.28
N VAL A 61 -15.58 4.51 -9.55
CA VAL A 61 -14.51 5.47 -9.24
C VAL A 61 -14.39 5.55 -7.73
N SER A 62 -13.17 5.56 -7.22
CA SER A 62 -12.94 5.70 -5.77
C SER A 62 -11.90 6.77 -5.50
N PHE A 63 -12.12 7.51 -4.44
CA PHE A 63 -11.16 8.44 -3.85
C PHE A 63 -10.90 8.02 -2.41
N ALA A 64 -9.62 7.98 -2.01
CA ALA A 64 -9.21 7.74 -0.62
C ALA A 64 -8.27 8.85 -0.16
N ALA A 65 -8.34 9.19 1.11
CA ALA A 65 -7.40 10.09 1.75
C ALA A 65 -7.09 9.57 3.16
N ASP A 66 -5.80 9.52 3.46
CA ASP A 66 -5.25 9.00 4.71
C ASP A 66 -4.28 10.01 5.28
N ILE A 67 -4.33 10.19 6.60
CA ILE A 67 -3.31 10.89 7.36
C ILE A 67 -2.90 10.02 8.53
N GLN A 68 -1.59 9.85 8.68
CA GLN A 68 -0.98 9.08 9.75
C GLN A 68 0.09 9.91 10.43
N TRP A 69 0.12 9.86 11.74
CA TRP A 69 1.19 10.43 12.55
C TRP A 69 1.81 9.34 13.39
N ASP A 70 3.13 9.17 13.21
CA ASP A 70 3.96 8.23 13.92
C ASP A 70 4.97 8.96 14.76
N ARG A 71 5.17 8.49 15.99
CA ARG A 71 6.25 8.93 16.87
C ARG A 71 6.94 7.72 17.45
N LEU A 72 8.23 7.65 17.28
CA LEU A 72 9.11 6.70 17.96
C LEU A 72 9.96 7.45 18.97
N ALA A 73 9.92 7.01 20.23
CA ALA A 73 10.81 7.46 21.30
C ALA A 73 11.60 6.25 21.80
N SER A 74 12.91 6.32 21.71
CA SER A 74 13.79 5.29 22.24
C SER A 74 14.77 5.90 23.25
N THR A 75 15.51 5.05 23.95
CA THR A 75 16.57 5.47 24.87
C THR A 75 17.60 6.40 24.19
N ASN A 76 17.85 6.20 22.90
CA ASN A 76 18.96 6.84 22.19
C ASN A 76 18.52 7.91 21.17
N TYR A 77 17.27 7.87 20.69
CA TYR A 77 16.76 8.85 19.73
C TYR A 77 15.24 8.95 19.77
N SER A 78 14.73 10.04 19.24
CA SER A 78 13.30 10.21 19.00
C SER A 78 13.06 10.74 17.59
N ALA A 79 12.03 10.23 16.93
CA ALA A 79 11.65 10.65 15.60
C ALA A 79 10.13 10.72 15.47
N SER A 80 9.65 11.58 14.60
CA SER A 80 8.23 11.62 14.26
C SER A 80 8.05 11.92 12.78
N ARG A 81 7.01 11.32 12.21
CA ARG A 81 6.62 11.47 10.81
C ARG A 81 5.13 11.69 10.73
N THR A 82 4.74 12.66 9.91
CA THR A 82 3.36 12.74 9.40
C THR A 82 3.37 12.26 7.96
N THR A 83 2.52 11.29 7.66
CA THR A 83 2.31 10.76 6.30
C THR A 83 0.92 11.18 5.84
N ALA A 84 0.83 11.79 4.66
CA ALA A 84 -0.43 12.13 4.00
C ALA A 84 -0.49 11.40 2.67
N ILE A 85 -1.54 10.60 2.47
CA ILE A 85 -1.75 9.84 1.24
C ILE A 85 -3.11 10.23 0.66
N SER A 86 -3.18 10.39 -0.66
CA SER A 86 -4.43 10.47 -1.38
C SER A 86 -4.36 9.63 -2.64
N ALA A 87 -5.43 8.90 -2.94
CA ALA A 87 -5.50 8.02 -4.09
C ALA A 87 -6.79 8.22 -4.86
N LEU A 88 -6.68 8.31 -6.17
CA LEU A 88 -7.80 8.24 -7.10
C LEU A 88 -7.70 6.93 -7.88
N SER A 89 -8.77 6.17 -7.92
CA SER A 89 -8.81 4.91 -8.65
C SER A 89 -10.08 4.76 -9.48
N THR A 90 -9.98 3.99 -10.55
CA THR A 90 -11.11 3.59 -11.38
C THR A 90 -11.05 2.10 -11.68
N SER A 91 -12.22 1.48 -11.73
CA SER A 91 -12.37 0.03 -11.96
C SER A 91 -13.44 -0.20 -13.00
N PHE A 92 -13.08 -0.95 -14.05
CA PHE A 92 -13.97 -1.39 -15.12
C PHE A 92 -14.09 -2.90 -15.11
N ASN A 93 -15.31 -3.42 -15.02
CA ASN A 93 -15.63 -4.84 -15.05
C ASN A 93 -16.61 -5.12 -16.20
N LEU A 94 -16.04 -5.31 -17.38
CA LEU A 94 -16.78 -5.67 -18.59
C LEU A 94 -16.75 -7.18 -18.81
N ARG A 95 -17.57 -7.70 -19.69
CA ARG A 95 -17.68 -9.15 -19.95
C ARG A 95 -16.35 -9.85 -20.21
N ARG A 96 -15.42 -9.18 -20.93
CA ARG A 96 -14.13 -9.73 -21.33
C ARG A 96 -12.93 -8.95 -20.80
N LEU A 97 -13.17 -7.82 -20.12
CA LEU A 97 -12.10 -6.94 -19.62
C LEU A 97 -12.41 -6.58 -18.16
N SER A 98 -11.48 -6.89 -17.28
CA SER A 98 -11.38 -6.27 -15.96
C SER A 98 -10.13 -5.38 -15.95
N LEU A 99 -10.31 -4.11 -15.62
CA LEU A 99 -9.23 -3.13 -15.58
C LEU A 99 -9.37 -2.32 -14.30
N ASN A 100 -8.28 -2.22 -13.53
CA ASN A 100 -8.16 -1.27 -12.43
C ASN A 100 -6.99 -0.34 -12.73
N ALA A 101 -7.17 0.94 -12.51
CA ALA A 101 -6.10 1.92 -12.60
C ALA A 101 -6.20 2.87 -11.39
N ALA A 102 -5.06 3.25 -10.83
CA ALA A 102 -4.99 4.18 -9.72
C ALA A 102 -3.76 5.09 -9.84
N ALA A 103 -3.86 6.26 -9.25
CA ALA A 103 -2.74 7.13 -8.97
C ALA A 103 -2.81 7.51 -7.50
N GLU A 104 -1.72 7.26 -6.79
CA GLU A 104 -1.55 7.62 -5.39
C GLU A 104 -0.53 8.76 -5.29
N TYR A 105 -0.88 9.79 -4.55
CA TYR A 105 0.07 10.78 -4.06
C TYR A 105 0.39 10.46 -2.60
N SER A 106 1.67 10.46 -2.25
CA SER A 106 2.15 10.33 -0.87
C SER A 106 3.10 11.46 -0.51
N GLY A 107 2.87 12.08 0.66
CA GLY A 107 3.71 13.12 1.26
C GLY A 107 4.18 12.66 2.63
N TYR A 108 5.49 12.79 2.89
CA TYR A 108 6.14 12.40 4.13
C TYR A 108 6.83 13.61 4.73
N PHE A 109 6.48 13.90 5.97
CA PHE A 109 6.92 15.09 6.73
C PHE A 109 7.60 14.64 8.01
N ASP A 110 8.91 14.46 7.95
CA ASP A 110 9.74 14.07 9.08
C ASP A 110 10.20 15.32 9.84
N LYS A 111 10.14 15.27 11.18
CA LYS A 111 10.60 16.40 11.99
C LYS A 111 12.09 16.66 11.76
N GLY A 112 12.41 17.87 11.31
CA GLY A 112 13.82 18.30 11.10
C GLY A 112 14.43 17.84 9.78
N GLN A 113 13.64 17.27 8.86
CA GLN A 113 14.08 16.89 7.51
C GLN A 113 13.26 17.57 6.42
N ALA A 114 13.78 17.59 5.20
CA ALA A 114 13.03 18.01 4.04
C ALA A 114 11.87 17.05 3.76
N SER A 115 10.72 17.59 3.39
CA SER A 115 9.56 16.76 3.00
C SER A 115 9.85 15.96 1.74
N ARG A 116 9.29 14.76 1.66
CA ARG A 116 9.42 13.86 0.52
C ARG A 116 8.06 13.62 -0.09
N HIS A 117 7.98 13.59 -1.40
CA HIS A 117 6.73 13.45 -2.13
C HIS A 117 6.89 12.43 -3.26
N ALA A 118 5.85 11.65 -3.51
CA ALA A 118 5.82 10.72 -4.63
C ALA A 118 4.43 10.64 -5.25
N ILE A 119 4.38 10.33 -6.55
CA ILE A 119 3.19 9.90 -7.27
C ILE A 119 3.44 8.48 -7.73
N SER A 120 2.59 7.55 -7.29
CA SER A 120 2.71 6.11 -7.55
C SER A 120 1.51 5.65 -8.40
N PRO A 121 1.66 5.65 -9.74
CA PRO A 121 0.63 5.08 -10.61
C PRO A 121 0.64 3.56 -10.53
N SER A 122 -0.54 2.97 -10.71
CA SER A 122 -0.72 1.52 -10.81
C SER A 122 -1.84 1.19 -11.79
N MET A 123 -1.67 0.08 -12.49
CA MET A 123 -2.69 -0.49 -13.37
C MET A 123 -2.60 -2.01 -13.31
N ASP A 124 -3.73 -2.68 -13.24
CA ASP A 124 -3.86 -4.12 -13.44
C ASP A 124 -5.00 -4.41 -14.40
N PHE A 125 -4.86 -5.48 -15.16
CA PHE A 125 -5.87 -5.88 -16.12
C PHE A 125 -5.97 -7.40 -16.25
N ARG A 126 -7.15 -7.85 -16.64
CA ARG A 126 -7.46 -9.22 -17.10
C ARG A 126 -8.30 -9.12 -18.35
N VAL A 127 -7.83 -9.71 -19.42
CA VAL A 127 -8.53 -9.79 -20.71
C VAL A 127 -8.85 -11.25 -21.02
N ARG A 128 -10.14 -11.60 -21.08
CA ARG A 128 -10.59 -12.91 -21.53
C ARG A 128 -10.57 -12.98 -23.05
N THR A 129 -9.57 -13.65 -23.60
CA THR A 129 -9.41 -13.81 -25.06
C THR A 129 -10.37 -14.86 -25.62
N ILE A 130 -10.39 -16.03 -24.97
CA ILE A 130 -11.34 -17.14 -25.22
C ILE A 130 -11.87 -17.65 -23.89
N GLU A 131 -12.84 -18.58 -23.88
CA GLU A 131 -13.47 -19.05 -22.64
C GLU A 131 -12.50 -19.68 -21.64
N SER A 132 -11.38 -20.24 -22.12
CA SER A 132 -10.40 -20.93 -21.29
C SER A 132 -9.07 -20.18 -21.12
N LEU A 133 -8.92 -18.97 -21.67
CA LEU A 133 -7.64 -18.26 -21.68
C LEU A 133 -7.83 -16.78 -21.34
N ASP A 134 -7.20 -16.35 -20.27
CA ASP A 134 -7.11 -14.96 -19.87
C ASP A 134 -5.66 -14.45 -20.01
N ILE A 135 -5.48 -13.26 -20.53
CA ILE A 135 -4.22 -12.49 -20.43
C ILE A 135 -4.35 -11.59 -19.21
N VAL A 136 -3.36 -11.63 -18.34
CA VAL A 136 -3.31 -10.86 -17.10
C VAL A 136 -2.02 -10.08 -17.02
N GLY A 137 -2.05 -8.92 -16.39
CA GLY A 137 -0.82 -8.17 -16.17
C GLY A 137 -1.03 -7.01 -15.23
N PHE A 138 0.08 -6.48 -14.73
CA PHE A 138 0.08 -5.24 -13.97
C PHE A 138 1.37 -4.43 -14.21
N ALA A 139 1.26 -3.15 -13.98
CA ALA A 139 2.40 -2.25 -13.84
C ALA A 139 2.13 -1.29 -12.68
N ARG A 140 3.11 -1.11 -11.79
CA ARG A 140 2.98 -0.17 -10.67
C ARG A 140 4.32 0.40 -10.26
N ARG A 141 4.30 1.63 -9.81
CA ARG A 141 5.40 2.24 -9.07
C ARG A 141 5.17 2.02 -7.58
N ALA A 142 6.20 1.58 -6.87
CA ALA A 142 6.23 1.48 -5.40
C ALA A 142 7.31 2.43 -4.87
N TYR A 143 6.93 3.30 -3.93
CA TYR A 143 7.83 4.25 -3.30
C TYR A 143 7.84 4.01 -1.79
N ARG A 144 9.04 3.79 -1.21
CA ARG A 144 9.20 3.50 0.22
C ARG A 144 10.19 4.47 0.84
N VAL A 145 9.76 5.23 1.82
CA VAL A 145 10.67 6.03 2.65
C VAL A 145 11.36 5.14 3.70
N PRO A 146 12.61 5.45 4.08
CA PRO A 146 13.32 4.72 5.13
C PRO A 146 12.54 4.75 6.45
N MET A 147 12.59 3.65 7.20
CA MET A 147 12.04 3.57 8.56
C MET A 147 12.91 4.33 9.54
N PHE A 148 12.37 4.68 10.72
CA PHE A 148 13.14 5.38 11.74
C PHE A 148 14.40 4.62 12.20
N ASN A 149 14.30 3.30 12.31
CA ASN A 149 15.46 2.47 12.66
C ASN A 149 16.55 2.50 11.58
N GLU A 150 16.17 2.47 10.30
CA GLU A 150 17.11 2.57 9.18
C GLU A 150 17.84 3.92 9.16
N LEU A 151 17.18 4.99 9.64
CA LEU A 151 17.75 6.34 9.69
C LEU A 151 18.57 6.60 10.97
N TYR A 152 18.10 6.14 12.13
CA TYR A 152 18.55 6.67 13.42
C TYR A 152 19.06 5.61 14.39
N TYR A 153 19.05 4.31 14.04
CA TYR A 153 19.56 3.29 14.96
C TYR A 153 21.06 3.49 15.20
N VAL A 154 21.45 3.54 16.47
CA VAL A 154 22.84 3.83 16.86
C VAL A 154 23.80 2.78 16.34
N GLY A 155 24.82 3.23 15.61
CA GLY A 155 25.87 2.37 15.04
C GLY A 155 25.52 1.77 13.66
N TYR A 156 24.25 1.78 13.24
CA TYR A 156 23.82 1.16 11.97
C TYR A 156 22.93 2.08 11.12
N GLY A 157 22.25 3.05 11.72
CA GLY A 157 21.36 3.96 11.00
C GLY A 157 22.14 4.93 10.11
N ASN A 158 21.55 5.26 8.97
CA ASN A 158 22.08 6.26 8.04
C ASN A 158 21.02 7.32 7.72
N PRO A 159 21.15 8.56 8.25
CA PRO A 159 20.21 9.66 8.03
C PRO A 159 20.10 10.12 6.56
N ASP A 160 21.12 9.79 5.74
CA ASP A 160 21.20 10.22 4.34
C ASP A 160 20.55 9.20 3.37
N LEU A 161 19.90 8.14 3.88
CA LEU A 161 19.20 7.17 3.06
C LEU A 161 18.14 7.84 2.21
N LYS A 162 18.20 7.51 0.92
CA LYS A 162 17.18 7.92 -0.05
C LYS A 162 16.03 6.94 -0.05
N PRO A 163 14.81 7.38 -0.35
CA PRO A 163 13.68 6.46 -0.55
C PRO A 163 13.95 5.44 -1.64
N GLU A 164 13.47 4.22 -1.42
CA GLU A 164 13.43 3.22 -2.49
C GLU A 164 12.35 3.58 -3.49
N ASP A 165 12.65 3.41 -4.76
CA ASP A 165 11.76 3.67 -5.88
C ASP A 165 11.80 2.48 -6.83
N ALA A 166 10.69 1.79 -6.98
CA ALA A 166 10.61 0.57 -7.76
C ALA A 166 9.48 0.63 -8.79
N TRP A 167 9.78 0.21 -10.02
CA TRP A 167 8.79 -0.15 -11.00
C TRP A 167 8.66 -1.67 -11.05
N LEU A 168 7.45 -2.15 -10.84
CA LEU A 168 7.11 -3.57 -10.81
C LEU A 168 6.14 -3.85 -11.95
N THR A 169 6.49 -4.80 -12.80
CA THR A 169 5.66 -5.18 -13.95
C THR A 169 5.55 -6.70 -14.06
N ASP A 170 4.40 -7.17 -14.48
CA ASP A 170 4.12 -8.56 -14.73
C ASP A 170 3.16 -8.68 -15.92
N LEU A 171 3.37 -9.70 -16.75
CA LEU A 171 2.49 -10.09 -17.83
C LEU A 171 2.41 -11.60 -17.90
N GLY A 172 1.21 -12.15 -17.88
CA GLY A 172 0.99 -13.57 -17.82
C GLY A 172 -0.23 -14.04 -18.60
N VAL A 173 -0.34 -15.35 -18.69
CA VAL A 173 -1.43 -16.07 -19.31
C VAL A 173 -1.97 -17.09 -18.33
N ASP A 174 -3.27 -17.01 -18.03
CA ASP A 174 -4.00 -17.95 -17.21
C ASP A 174 -4.86 -18.85 -18.11
N PHE A 175 -4.56 -20.13 -18.15
CA PHE A 175 -5.37 -21.14 -18.83
C PHE A 175 -6.23 -21.90 -17.81
N HIS A 176 -7.52 -22.06 -18.10
CA HIS A 176 -8.42 -22.85 -17.28
C HIS A 176 -9.44 -23.55 -18.15
N LYS A 177 -9.59 -24.87 -17.98
CA LYS A 177 -10.54 -25.68 -18.75
C LYS A 177 -11.13 -26.79 -17.89
N ALA A 178 -12.44 -26.85 -17.87
CA ALA A 178 -13.13 -28.04 -17.39
C ALA A 178 -13.01 -29.16 -18.44
N VAL A 179 -12.26 -30.20 -18.11
CA VAL A 179 -12.04 -31.37 -19.01
C VAL A 179 -13.16 -32.37 -18.85
N SER A 180 -13.72 -32.53 -17.66
CA SER A 180 -14.87 -33.36 -17.35
C SER A 180 -15.62 -32.78 -16.14
N ARG A 181 -16.72 -33.47 -15.71
CA ARG A 181 -17.47 -33.07 -14.50
C ARG A 181 -16.62 -33.07 -13.23
N THR A 182 -15.52 -33.84 -13.18
CA THR A 182 -14.65 -34.02 -12.01
C THR A 182 -13.25 -33.47 -12.21
N TRP A 183 -12.83 -33.13 -13.43
CA TRP A 183 -11.49 -32.70 -13.76
C TRP A 183 -11.45 -31.27 -14.29
N ASN A 184 -10.70 -30.42 -13.61
CA ASN A 184 -10.40 -29.04 -14.03
C ASN A 184 -8.90 -28.89 -14.23
N LEU A 185 -8.47 -28.49 -15.43
CA LEU A 185 -7.08 -28.15 -15.72
C LEU A 185 -6.88 -26.66 -15.56
N LYS A 186 -5.84 -26.28 -14.80
CA LYS A 186 -5.39 -24.87 -14.64
C LYS A 186 -3.89 -24.82 -14.88
N ALA A 187 -3.45 -23.86 -15.67
CA ALA A 187 -2.04 -23.57 -15.90
C ALA A 187 -1.85 -22.05 -15.94
N LYS A 188 -0.74 -21.55 -15.36
CA LYS A 188 -0.37 -20.16 -15.41
C LYS A 188 1.09 -20.05 -15.81
N ILE A 189 1.39 -19.10 -16.70
CA ILE A 189 2.74 -18.71 -17.07
C ILE A 189 2.78 -17.20 -16.98
N ASP A 190 3.75 -16.65 -16.26
CA ASP A 190 3.97 -15.20 -16.16
C ASP A 190 5.45 -14.87 -16.24
N GLY A 191 5.74 -13.69 -16.78
CA GLY A 191 7.03 -13.05 -16.80
C GLY A 191 6.98 -11.71 -16.09
N PHE A 192 7.98 -11.39 -15.30
CA PHE A 192 8.04 -10.13 -14.56
C PHE A 192 9.34 -9.39 -14.82
N CYS A 193 9.27 -8.07 -14.70
CA CYS A 193 10.46 -7.20 -14.74
C CYS A 193 10.32 -6.15 -13.61
N ASN A 194 11.32 -6.09 -12.73
CA ASN A 194 11.34 -5.15 -11.62
C ASN A 194 12.61 -4.30 -11.72
N ILE A 195 12.42 -2.98 -11.69
CA ILE A 195 13.51 -1.99 -11.68
C ILE A 195 13.48 -1.30 -10.33
N LEU A 196 14.54 -1.42 -9.56
CA LEU A 196 14.65 -0.88 -8.21
C LEU A 196 15.82 0.10 -8.12
N SER A 197 15.56 1.28 -7.60
CA SER A 197 16.56 2.32 -7.31
C SER A 197 16.67 2.55 -5.81
N ASN A 198 17.87 2.88 -5.33
CA ASN A 198 18.17 3.20 -3.91
C ASN A 198 17.74 2.09 -2.94
N LYS A 199 18.02 0.83 -3.28
CA LYS A 199 17.70 -0.29 -2.38
C LYS A 199 18.35 -0.07 -1.00
N ILE A 200 17.52 -0.16 0.05
CA ILE A 200 17.98 -0.12 1.44
C ILE A 200 18.30 -1.55 1.87
N THR A 201 19.54 -1.79 2.28
CA THR A 201 20.06 -3.11 2.69
C THR A 201 20.68 -3.04 4.06
#